data_5bf936b1986165174a77cfce6400b83f
#
_entry.id   5bf936b1986165174a77cfce6400b83f
#
_cell.length_a   1.000
_cell.length_b   1.000
_cell.length_c   1.000
_cell.angle_alpha   90.00
_cell.angle_beta   90.00
_cell.angle_gamma   90.00
#
_symmetry.space_group_name_H-M   'P 1'
#
loop_
_entity.id
_entity.type
_entity.pdbx_description
1 polymer ?
#
loop_
_entity_poly.entity_id
_entity_poly.type
_entity_poly.pdbx_seq_one_letter_code
_entity_poly.pdbx_strand_id
1 'polypeptide(L)'
;KDGKGCLLKLPKMDPNRIQLSYLKDTSNLREIVFKPYYGKYIMTFIIEDMVPPFYPDLPNMAGMDLGTDNIAAIACTDGSSVVYKGGAILSANQFFAKQKASAVSILTKGKKHRHASSAFLNDLSLKHDCFLKDQMHKLSTAIVRYCIAHRIGILVVGTNRLWKQHASMSKENNQKFVSIPHEKLRWMISYKALIASIE
;
A
#
# COMPACT_ATOMS: atom_id res chain seq x y z
N LYS A 1 32.16 5.97 -14.91
CA LYS A 1 30.73 5.80 -14.58
C LYS A 1 30.27 4.50 -15.23
N ASP A 2 30.76 3.41 -14.68
CA ASP A 2 30.53 2.07 -15.19
C ASP A 2 29.24 1.58 -14.56
N GLY A 3 28.16 1.40 -15.26
CA GLY A 3 26.81 0.97 -14.87
C GLY A 3 26.63 -0.02 -13.70
N LYS A 4 27.60 -0.08 -12.79
CA LYS A 4 27.62 -0.86 -11.56
C LYS A 4 26.95 -0.02 -10.48
N GLY A 5 25.80 -0.49 -9.96
CA GLY A 5 25.08 0.14 -8.85
C GLY A 5 25.94 0.30 -7.60
N CYS A 6 25.39 0.91 -6.57
CA CYS A 6 26.08 1.16 -5.31
C CYS A 6 26.37 -0.14 -4.55
N LEU A 7 27.49 -0.16 -3.83
CA LEU A 7 27.87 -1.25 -2.94
C LEU A 7 27.61 -0.85 -1.49
N LEU A 8 26.69 -1.54 -0.84
CA LEU A 8 26.36 -1.33 0.56
C LEU A 8 27.25 -2.22 1.43
N LYS A 9 28.08 -1.59 2.28
CA LYS A 9 28.83 -2.27 3.34
C LYS A 9 28.13 -2.06 4.66
N LEU A 10 27.71 -3.13 5.31
CA LEU A 10 27.08 -3.08 6.62
C LEU A 10 28.14 -3.15 7.73
N PRO A 11 28.02 -2.36 8.80
CA PRO A 11 28.88 -2.49 9.97
C PRO A 11 28.85 -3.90 10.53
N LYS A 12 30.00 -4.44 10.91
CA LYS A 12 30.19 -5.79 11.50
C LYS A 12 29.78 -6.99 10.59
N MET A 13 29.52 -6.78 9.31
CA MET A 13 29.20 -7.83 8.34
C MET A 13 30.29 -7.93 7.26
N ASP A 14 31.56 -7.88 7.61
CA ASP A 14 32.68 -8.14 6.68
C ASP A 14 32.88 -9.67 6.53
N PRO A 15 32.95 -10.20 5.31
CA PRO A 15 33.13 -9.54 4.03
C PRO A 15 31.85 -9.30 3.21
N ASN A 16 30.66 -9.52 3.77
CA ASN A 16 29.41 -9.51 3.04
C ASN A 16 29.02 -8.10 2.59
N ARG A 17 29.04 -7.89 1.28
CA ARG A 17 28.64 -6.64 0.63
C ARG A 17 27.36 -6.91 -0.17
N ILE A 18 26.38 -6.00 -0.07
CA ILE A 18 25.15 -6.08 -0.86
C ILE A 18 25.29 -5.15 -2.06
N GLN A 19 25.23 -5.69 -3.25
CA GLN A 19 25.23 -4.90 -4.46
C GLN A 19 23.83 -4.43 -4.81
N LEU A 20 23.64 -3.13 -4.95
CA LEU A 20 22.38 -2.46 -5.24
C LEU A 20 22.42 -1.93 -6.67
N SER A 21 22.12 -2.79 -7.64
CA SER A 21 22.21 -2.45 -9.07
C SER A 21 21.25 -1.36 -9.52
N TYR A 22 20.15 -1.17 -8.77
CA TYR A 22 19.12 -0.18 -9.06
C TYR A 22 19.39 1.19 -8.41
N LEU A 23 20.26 1.27 -7.41
CA LEU A 23 20.62 2.53 -6.75
C LEU A 23 21.86 3.10 -7.44
N LYS A 24 21.68 4.04 -8.36
CA LYS A 24 22.75 4.65 -9.15
C LYS A 24 23.36 5.87 -8.48
N ASP A 25 22.56 6.57 -7.67
CA ASP A 25 22.96 7.78 -6.94
C ASP A 25 22.54 7.64 -5.47
N THR A 26 23.42 8.08 -4.58
CA THR A 26 23.22 8.06 -3.13
C THR A 26 23.27 9.45 -2.51
N SER A 27 23.37 10.51 -3.31
CA SER A 27 23.49 11.88 -2.80
C SER A 27 22.31 12.28 -1.92
N ASN A 28 21.11 11.80 -2.27
CA ASN A 28 19.87 12.10 -1.57
C ASN A 28 19.44 10.99 -0.59
N LEU A 29 20.28 9.98 -0.35
CA LEU A 29 19.98 8.90 0.58
C LEU A 29 20.15 9.41 2.01
N ARG A 30 19.06 9.34 2.80
CA ARG A 30 19.04 9.78 4.21
C ARG A 30 19.20 8.63 5.17
N GLU A 31 18.49 7.54 4.95
CA GLU A 31 18.45 6.43 5.89
C GLU A 31 18.25 5.09 5.15
N ILE A 32 18.79 4.02 5.74
CA ILE A 32 18.53 2.63 5.34
C ILE A 32 17.97 1.90 6.55
N VAL A 33 16.74 1.43 6.43
CA VAL A 33 16.02 0.75 7.51
C VAL A 33 15.90 -0.73 7.20
N PHE A 34 16.31 -1.59 8.15
CA PHE A 34 16.12 -3.03 8.09
C PHE A 34 15.01 -3.45 9.05
N LYS A 35 14.01 -4.17 8.55
CA LYS A 35 12.92 -4.69 9.37
C LYS A 35 12.71 -6.17 9.13
N PRO A 36 12.51 -7.00 10.18
CA PRO A 36 12.02 -8.37 10.02
C PRO A 36 10.66 -8.38 9.32
N TYR A 37 10.47 -9.31 8.39
CA TYR A 37 9.25 -9.37 7.58
C TYR A 37 8.96 -10.80 7.15
N TYR A 38 8.04 -11.47 7.84
CA TYR A 38 7.62 -12.85 7.55
C TYR A 38 8.80 -13.84 7.39
N GLY A 39 9.73 -13.86 8.35
CA GLY A 39 10.92 -14.72 8.32
C GLY A 39 12.01 -14.30 7.35
N LYS A 40 11.88 -13.14 6.72
CA LYS A 40 12.87 -12.47 5.85
C LYS A 40 13.16 -11.07 6.40
N TYR A 41 13.88 -10.26 5.65
CA TYR A 41 14.11 -8.84 5.98
C TYR A 41 13.71 -7.97 4.80
N ILE A 42 13.07 -6.85 5.10
CA ILE A 42 12.90 -5.74 4.16
C ILE A 42 13.99 -4.71 4.44
N MET A 43 14.65 -4.28 3.40
CA MET A 43 15.55 -3.15 3.41
C MET A 43 14.85 -1.97 2.71
N THR A 44 14.65 -0.87 3.43
CA THR A 44 13.99 0.33 2.93
C THR A 44 15.02 1.44 2.82
N PHE A 45 15.08 2.08 1.66
CA PHE A 45 15.91 3.26 1.41
C PHE A 45 15.02 4.50 1.52
N ILE A 46 15.38 5.40 2.42
CA ILE A 46 14.71 6.70 2.56
C ILE A 46 15.54 7.72 1.79
N ILE A 47 14.94 8.25 0.73
CA ILE A 47 15.56 9.20 -0.18
C ILE A 47 14.83 10.53 -0.02
N GLU A 48 15.60 11.61 0.12
CA GLU A 48 15.03 12.96 0.07
C GLU A 48 14.84 13.35 -1.38
N ASP A 49 13.64 13.80 -1.70
CA ASP A 49 13.28 14.28 -3.02
C ASP A 49 12.66 15.67 -2.93
N MET A 50 12.82 16.47 -3.97
CA MET A 50 12.21 17.79 -4.03
C MET A 50 10.74 17.66 -4.40
N VAL A 51 9.86 18.25 -3.59
CA VAL A 51 8.44 18.39 -3.94
C VAL A 51 8.35 19.50 -4.99
N PRO A 52 7.71 19.26 -6.14
CA PRO A 52 7.52 20.30 -7.14
C PRO A 52 6.68 21.46 -6.54
N PRO A 53 6.85 22.69 -7.03
CA PRO A 53 6.05 23.80 -6.57
C PRO A 53 4.57 23.53 -6.84
N PHE A 54 3.72 23.93 -5.90
CA PHE A 54 2.27 23.88 -6.06
C PHE A 54 1.82 24.82 -7.17
N TYR A 55 1.01 24.33 -8.10
CA TYR A 55 0.41 25.13 -9.17
C TYR A 55 -1.08 25.34 -8.87
N PRO A 56 -1.47 26.50 -8.27
CA PRO A 56 -2.85 26.71 -7.83
C PRO A 56 -3.87 26.88 -8.97
N ASP A 57 -3.42 27.01 -10.22
CA ASP A 57 -4.28 27.37 -11.37
C ASP A 57 -4.96 26.18 -12.06
N LEU A 58 -5.04 25.02 -11.41
CA LEU A 58 -5.84 23.92 -11.93
C LEU A 58 -7.32 24.16 -11.59
N PRO A 59 -8.22 24.28 -12.60
CA PRO A 59 -9.55 24.82 -12.39
C PRO A 59 -10.53 23.87 -11.70
N ASN A 60 -10.21 22.57 -11.65
CA ASN A 60 -11.18 21.58 -11.21
C ASN A 60 -10.85 21.05 -9.83
N MET A 61 -11.90 20.66 -9.12
CA MET A 61 -11.83 19.97 -7.84
C MET A 61 -12.49 18.60 -7.95
N ALA A 62 -12.09 17.66 -7.10
CA ALA A 62 -12.72 16.36 -7.02
C ALA A 62 -12.97 15.95 -5.58
N GLY A 63 -14.12 15.29 -5.35
CA GLY A 63 -14.44 14.59 -4.12
C GLY A 63 -14.24 13.08 -4.31
N MET A 64 -13.58 12.43 -3.37
CA MET A 64 -13.37 10.98 -3.38
C MET A 64 -13.90 10.34 -2.12
N ASP A 65 -14.69 9.28 -2.28
CA ASP A 65 -15.13 8.39 -1.20
C ASP A 65 -14.44 7.03 -1.31
N LEU A 66 -14.08 6.44 -0.17
CA LEU A 66 -13.44 5.13 -0.06
C LEU A 66 -14.41 4.10 0.53
N GLY A 67 -14.62 3.01 -0.17
CA GLY A 67 -15.55 1.96 0.22
C GLY A 67 -14.96 0.55 0.11
N THR A 68 -15.81 -0.45 0.20
CA THR A 68 -15.43 -1.88 0.10
C THR A 68 -15.64 -2.46 -1.29
N ASP A 69 -16.87 -2.45 -1.79
CA ASP A 69 -17.19 -2.97 -3.12
C ASP A 69 -16.73 -2.02 -4.22
N ASN A 70 -16.95 -0.73 -4.01
CA ASN A 70 -16.29 0.35 -4.74
C ASN A 70 -15.16 0.87 -3.86
N ILE A 71 -13.92 0.49 -4.18
CA ILE A 71 -12.77 0.83 -3.33
C ILE A 71 -12.46 2.32 -3.33
N ALA A 72 -12.80 3.01 -4.44
CA ALA A 72 -12.82 4.46 -4.55
C ALA A 72 -13.87 4.90 -5.56
N ALA A 73 -14.61 5.95 -5.24
CA ALA A 73 -15.52 6.65 -6.15
C ALA A 73 -15.12 8.12 -6.18
N ILE A 74 -14.96 8.70 -7.37
CA ILE A 74 -14.51 10.08 -7.56
C ILE A 74 -15.55 10.81 -8.41
N ALA A 75 -15.91 12.02 -7.98
CA ALA A 75 -16.72 12.94 -8.75
C ALA A 75 -16.01 14.29 -8.85
N CYS A 76 -15.98 14.88 -10.03
CA CYS A 76 -15.24 16.09 -10.35
C CYS A 76 -16.17 17.24 -10.71
N THR A 77 -15.71 18.47 -10.52
CA THR A 77 -16.46 19.68 -10.86
C THR A 77 -16.65 19.90 -12.36
N ASP A 78 -15.84 19.23 -13.19
CA ASP A 78 -16.00 19.20 -14.66
C ASP A 78 -17.15 18.28 -15.13
N GLY A 79 -17.88 17.65 -14.18
CA GLY A 79 -18.97 16.71 -14.45
C GLY A 79 -18.51 15.26 -14.68
N SER A 80 -17.20 15.01 -14.73
CA SER A 80 -16.67 13.64 -14.87
C SER A 80 -16.73 12.87 -13.56
N SER A 81 -16.80 11.53 -13.68
CA SER A 81 -16.76 10.64 -12.51
C SER A 81 -16.13 9.30 -12.87
N VAL A 82 -15.55 8.63 -11.88
CA VAL A 82 -14.98 7.29 -12.03
C VAL A 82 -15.18 6.47 -10.77
N VAL A 83 -15.41 5.16 -10.95
CA VAL A 83 -15.52 4.20 -9.85
C VAL A 83 -14.51 3.08 -10.04
N TYR A 84 -13.70 2.85 -9.03
CA TYR A 84 -12.76 1.74 -8.98
C TYR A 84 -13.34 0.59 -8.16
N LYS A 85 -13.48 -0.58 -8.78
CA LYS A 85 -14.07 -1.76 -8.14
C LYS A 85 -13.06 -2.48 -7.24
N GLY A 86 -13.51 -2.90 -6.03
CA GLY A 86 -12.70 -3.64 -5.05
C GLY A 86 -12.75 -5.16 -5.19
N GLY A 87 -13.55 -5.71 -6.10
CA GLY A 87 -13.85 -7.14 -6.18
C GLY A 87 -12.62 -8.06 -6.24
N ALA A 88 -11.59 -7.71 -7.03
CA ALA A 88 -10.36 -8.49 -7.13
C ALA A 88 -9.60 -8.56 -5.79
N ILE A 89 -9.55 -7.45 -5.05
CA ILE A 89 -8.90 -7.37 -3.73
C ILE A 89 -9.69 -8.19 -2.71
N LEU A 90 -11.02 -8.05 -2.69
CA LEU A 90 -11.89 -8.82 -1.80
C LEU A 90 -11.79 -10.33 -2.05
N SER A 91 -11.79 -10.75 -3.31
CA SER A 91 -11.64 -12.15 -3.70
C SER A 91 -10.29 -12.72 -3.26
N ALA A 92 -9.20 -12.00 -3.48
CA ALA A 92 -7.88 -12.39 -3.01
C ALA A 92 -7.80 -12.47 -1.48
N ASN A 93 -8.36 -11.49 -0.76
CA ASN A 93 -8.41 -11.50 0.71
C ASN A 93 -9.13 -12.74 1.24
N GLN A 94 -10.27 -13.11 0.64
CA GLN A 94 -11.00 -14.32 0.99
C GLN A 94 -10.19 -15.60 0.72
N PHE A 95 -9.53 -15.68 -0.43
CA PHE A 95 -8.67 -16.81 -0.78
C PHE A 95 -7.54 -16.98 0.25
N PHE A 96 -6.78 -15.93 0.52
CA PHE A 96 -5.68 -15.99 1.49
C PHE A 96 -6.18 -16.28 2.92
N ALA A 97 -7.33 -15.74 3.32
CA ALA A 97 -7.92 -16.02 4.62
C ALA A 97 -8.30 -17.52 4.76
N LYS A 98 -8.90 -18.13 3.73
CA LYS A 98 -9.23 -19.57 3.72
C LYS A 98 -7.98 -20.44 3.80
N GLN A 99 -6.96 -20.13 3.01
CA GLN A 99 -5.67 -20.86 3.02
C GLN A 99 -5.00 -20.79 4.40
N LYS A 100 -4.97 -19.59 4.99
CA LYS A 100 -4.41 -19.38 6.33
C LYS A 100 -5.18 -20.14 7.40
N ALA A 101 -6.51 -20.09 7.37
CA ALA A 101 -7.35 -20.81 8.33
C ALA A 101 -7.14 -22.33 8.25
N SER A 102 -7.08 -22.89 7.03
CA SER A 102 -6.78 -24.32 6.81
C SER A 102 -5.42 -24.71 7.37
N ALA A 103 -4.37 -23.96 7.06
CA ALA A 103 -3.02 -24.22 7.55
C ALA A 103 -2.93 -24.15 9.09
N VAL A 104 -3.55 -23.12 9.69
CA VAL A 104 -3.61 -22.97 11.15
C VAL A 104 -4.35 -24.15 11.79
N SER A 105 -5.48 -24.58 11.22
CA SER A 105 -6.24 -25.74 11.72
C SER A 105 -5.39 -27.01 11.77
N ILE A 106 -4.63 -27.27 10.71
CA ILE A 106 -3.72 -28.44 10.65
C ILE A 106 -2.62 -28.33 11.71
N LEU A 107 -1.97 -27.18 11.80
CA LEU A 107 -0.83 -26.96 12.70
C LEU A 107 -1.20 -26.95 14.19
N THR A 108 -2.45 -26.63 14.51
CA THR A 108 -2.96 -26.55 15.89
C THR A 108 -3.76 -27.76 16.33
N LYS A 109 -3.93 -28.77 15.45
CA LYS A 109 -4.66 -30.00 15.75
C LYS A 109 -4.05 -30.69 16.99
N GLY A 110 -4.86 -30.96 18.02
CA GLY A 110 -4.43 -31.59 19.27
C GLY A 110 -3.59 -30.71 20.22
N LYS A 111 -3.40 -29.43 19.94
CA LYS A 111 -2.63 -28.52 20.81
C LYS A 111 -3.54 -27.66 21.68
N LYS A 112 -3.17 -27.47 22.97
CA LYS A 112 -3.89 -26.58 23.90
C LYS A 112 -3.78 -25.09 23.48
N HIS A 113 -2.61 -24.67 22.93
CA HIS A 113 -2.36 -23.31 22.47
C HIS A 113 -2.47 -23.21 20.96
N ARG A 114 -3.30 -22.24 20.48
CA ARG A 114 -3.58 -22.04 19.04
C ARG A 114 -2.59 -21.11 18.35
N HIS A 115 -1.37 -20.99 18.87
CA HIS A 115 -0.33 -20.25 18.16
C HIS A 115 0.31 -21.15 17.11
N ALA A 116 0.09 -20.83 15.84
CA ALA A 116 0.70 -21.51 14.72
C ALA A 116 1.69 -20.58 14.03
N SER A 117 2.94 -21.02 13.92
CA SER A 117 3.97 -20.39 13.11
C SER A 117 4.62 -21.46 12.25
N SER A 118 4.81 -21.17 10.97
CA SER A 118 5.53 -22.05 10.04
C SER A 118 6.05 -21.23 8.86
N ALA A 119 7.05 -21.77 8.16
CA ALA A 119 7.59 -21.18 6.93
C ALA A 119 6.47 -20.98 5.89
N PHE A 120 5.54 -21.93 5.79
CA PHE A 120 4.39 -21.84 4.88
C PHE A 120 3.47 -20.67 5.24
N LEU A 121 3.11 -20.48 6.51
CA LEU A 121 2.27 -19.35 6.95
C LEU A 121 2.96 -18.01 6.73
N ASN A 122 4.26 -17.96 6.94
CA ASN A 122 5.05 -16.76 6.67
C ASN A 122 5.06 -16.43 5.17
N ASP A 123 5.28 -17.43 4.32
CA ASP A 123 5.28 -17.27 2.85
C ASP A 123 3.91 -16.87 2.32
N LEU A 124 2.83 -17.46 2.84
CA LEU A 124 1.46 -17.11 2.50
C LEU A 124 1.13 -15.67 2.90
N SER A 125 1.52 -15.26 4.10
CA SER A 125 1.34 -13.89 4.58
C SER A 125 2.14 -12.88 3.77
N LEU A 126 3.38 -13.23 3.41
CA LEU A 126 4.24 -12.42 2.55
C LEU A 126 3.60 -12.21 1.17
N LYS A 127 3.14 -13.30 0.52
CA LYS A 127 2.47 -13.22 -0.79
C LYS A 127 1.23 -12.34 -0.74
N HIS A 128 0.41 -12.49 0.30
CA HIS A 128 -0.79 -11.68 0.48
C HIS A 128 -0.46 -10.18 0.66
N ASP A 129 0.51 -9.86 1.51
CA ASP A 129 0.88 -8.46 1.75
C ASP A 129 1.54 -7.82 0.52
N CYS A 130 2.37 -8.56 -0.21
CA CYS A 130 2.94 -8.11 -1.49
C CYS A 130 1.83 -7.84 -2.53
N PHE A 131 0.84 -8.73 -2.64
CA PHE A 131 -0.30 -8.54 -3.52
C PHE A 131 -1.07 -7.27 -3.16
N LEU A 132 -1.45 -7.11 -1.88
CA LEU A 132 -2.17 -5.92 -1.42
C LEU A 132 -1.38 -4.63 -1.68
N LYS A 133 -0.08 -4.65 -1.39
CA LYS A 133 0.80 -3.51 -1.63
C LYS A 133 0.82 -3.12 -3.11
N ASP A 134 0.97 -4.09 -4.01
CA ASP A 134 0.94 -3.87 -5.45
C ASP A 134 -0.41 -3.28 -5.91
N GLN A 135 -1.54 -3.84 -5.45
CA GLN A 135 -2.86 -3.31 -5.77
C GLN A 135 -3.06 -1.87 -5.29
N MET A 136 -2.63 -1.56 -4.06
CA MET A 136 -2.71 -0.19 -3.52
C MET A 136 -1.85 0.79 -4.33
N HIS A 137 -0.65 0.38 -4.76
CA HIS A 137 0.20 1.21 -5.62
C HIS A 137 -0.41 1.45 -6.99
N LYS A 138 -0.97 0.42 -7.63
CA LYS A 138 -1.64 0.53 -8.94
C LYS A 138 -2.86 1.45 -8.86
N LEU A 139 -3.71 1.23 -7.85
CA LEU A 139 -4.92 2.02 -7.66
C LEU A 139 -4.60 3.48 -7.35
N SER A 140 -3.72 3.76 -6.41
CA SER A 140 -3.32 5.13 -6.08
C SER A 140 -2.69 5.87 -7.28
N THR A 141 -1.92 5.16 -8.12
CA THR A 141 -1.38 5.73 -9.36
C THR A 141 -2.48 6.00 -10.39
N ALA A 142 -3.46 5.10 -10.53
CA ALA A 142 -4.59 5.30 -11.44
C ALA A 142 -5.45 6.50 -11.03
N ILE A 143 -5.71 6.66 -9.72
CA ILE A 143 -6.44 7.80 -9.16
C ILE A 143 -5.72 9.12 -9.47
N VAL A 144 -4.43 9.21 -9.16
CA VAL A 144 -3.67 10.45 -9.39
C VAL A 144 -3.56 10.77 -10.89
N ARG A 145 -3.37 9.75 -11.74
CA ARG A 145 -3.40 9.95 -13.22
C ARG A 145 -4.75 10.45 -13.71
N TYR A 146 -5.85 9.95 -13.15
CA TYR A 146 -7.19 10.46 -13.45
C TYR A 146 -7.32 11.94 -13.05
N CYS A 147 -6.87 12.32 -11.86
CA CYS A 147 -6.86 13.70 -11.41
C CYS A 147 -6.04 14.61 -12.36
N ILE A 148 -4.85 14.17 -12.78
CA ILE A 148 -4.01 14.93 -13.73
C ILE A 148 -4.73 15.10 -15.08
N ALA A 149 -5.34 14.04 -15.62
CA ALA A 149 -6.05 14.07 -16.91
C ALA A 149 -7.26 15.03 -16.90
N HIS A 150 -7.92 15.17 -15.75
CA HIS A 150 -9.07 16.06 -15.55
C HIS A 150 -8.69 17.43 -14.97
N ARG A 151 -7.39 17.77 -14.93
CA ARG A 151 -6.87 19.03 -14.42
C ARG A 151 -7.38 19.38 -13.01
N ILE A 152 -7.40 18.37 -12.13
CA ILE A 152 -7.81 18.51 -10.73
C ILE A 152 -6.65 19.13 -9.94
N GLY A 153 -6.89 20.28 -9.32
CA GLY A 153 -5.94 20.95 -8.43
C GLY A 153 -6.15 20.57 -6.96
N ILE A 154 -7.37 20.22 -6.58
CA ILE A 154 -7.73 19.87 -5.21
C ILE A 154 -8.49 18.54 -5.20
N LEU A 155 -8.00 17.56 -4.44
CA LEU A 155 -8.64 16.28 -4.23
C LEU A 155 -9.09 16.11 -2.77
N VAL A 156 -10.38 16.29 -2.51
CA VAL A 156 -10.96 16.10 -1.18
C VAL A 156 -11.26 14.63 -0.94
N VAL A 157 -10.64 14.02 0.07
CA VAL A 157 -10.84 12.61 0.43
C VAL A 157 -11.73 12.49 1.66
N GLY A 158 -12.86 11.82 1.54
CA GLY A 158 -13.74 11.51 2.67
C GLY A 158 -13.01 10.68 3.70
N THR A 159 -12.98 11.15 4.96
CA THR A 159 -12.35 10.42 6.06
C THR A 159 -13.30 10.29 7.25
N ASN A 160 -13.46 9.07 7.73
CA ASN A 160 -14.11 8.82 9.01
C ASN A 160 -13.13 8.09 9.94
N ARG A 161 -12.55 8.81 10.91
CA ARG A 161 -11.53 8.28 11.82
C ARG A 161 -12.01 7.10 12.66
N LEU A 162 -13.30 7.01 12.94
CA LEU A 162 -13.88 6.01 13.85
C LEU A 162 -14.70 4.92 13.14
N TRP A 163 -14.79 4.96 11.82
CA TRP A 163 -15.68 4.04 11.10
C TRP A 163 -15.35 2.55 11.29
N LYS A 164 -14.08 2.21 11.59
CA LYS A 164 -13.69 0.82 11.91
C LYS A 164 -13.99 0.39 13.35
N GLN A 165 -14.22 1.34 14.27
CA GLN A 165 -14.37 1.05 15.70
C GLN A 165 -15.85 0.91 16.12
N HIS A 166 -16.77 1.58 15.44
CA HIS A 166 -18.20 1.64 15.80
C HIS A 166 -19.16 1.15 14.71
N ALA A 167 -18.64 0.46 13.69
CA ALA A 167 -19.48 -0.05 12.63
C ALA A 167 -20.27 -1.26 13.11
N SER A 168 -21.56 -1.07 13.41
CA SER A 168 -22.53 -2.15 13.61
C SER A 168 -22.88 -2.79 12.26
N MET A 169 -21.91 -3.53 11.71
CA MET A 169 -22.07 -4.26 10.45
C MET A 169 -22.18 -5.76 10.71
N SER A 170 -22.81 -6.48 9.77
CA SER A 170 -22.78 -7.94 9.79
C SER A 170 -21.32 -8.45 9.81
N LYS A 171 -21.10 -9.63 10.39
CA LYS A 171 -19.78 -10.24 10.52
C LYS A 171 -19.03 -10.31 9.17
N GLU A 172 -19.73 -10.60 8.07
CA GLU A 172 -19.18 -10.67 6.72
C GLU A 172 -18.76 -9.30 6.19
N ASN A 173 -19.62 -8.29 6.36
CA ASN A 173 -19.30 -6.92 5.93
C ASN A 173 -18.17 -6.33 6.73
N ASN A 174 -18.11 -6.59 8.03
CA ASN A 174 -16.99 -6.18 8.88
C ASN A 174 -15.68 -6.84 8.44
N GLN A 175 -15.70 -8.13 8.09
CA GLN A 175 -14.51 -8.82 7.57
C GLN A 175 -14.02 -8.22 6.25
N LYS A 176 -14.92 -7.96 5.30
CA LYS A 176 -14.58 -7.30 4.02
C LYS A 176 -13.94 -5.94 4.28
N PHE A 177 -14.56 -5.15 5.13
CA PHE A 177 -14.14 -3.79 5.45
C PHE A 177 -12.77 -3.72 6.13
N VAL A 178 -12.53 -4.56 7.14
CA VAL A 178 -11.24 -4.61 7.85
C VAL A 178 -10.11 -5.13 6.96
N SER A 179 -10.44 -5.95 5.96
CA SER A 179 -9.45 -6.57 5.08
C SER A 179 -8.83 -5.62 4.04
N ILE A 180 -9.45 -4.45 3.79
CA ILE A 180 -8.92 -3.44 2.86
C ILE A 180 -8.11 -2.40 3.64
N PRO A 181 -6.83 -2.17 3.29
CA PRO A 181 -5.99 -1.19 3.98
C PRO A 181 -6.24 0.24 3.48
N HIS A 182 -7.42 0.82 3.75
CA HIS A 182 -7.83 2.15 3.30
C HIS A 182 -6.84 3.26 3.72
N GLU A 183 -6.31 3.20 4.95
CA GLU A 183 -5.33 4.17 5.42
C GLU A 183 -4.04 4.14 4.59
N LYS A 184 -3.59 2.93 4.21
CA LYS A 184 -2.43 2.77 3.34
C LYS A 184 -2.70 3.33 1.94
N LEU A 185 -3.91 3.08 1.41
CA LEU A 185 -4.33 3.64 0.12
C LEU A 185 -4.36 5.17 0.17
N ARG A 186 -4.98 5.75 1.19
CA ARG A 186 -5.05 7.20 1.40
C ARG A 186 -3.67 7.82 1.46
N TRP A 187 -2.78 7.25 2.28
CA TRP A 187 -1.39 7.72 2.37
C TRP A 187 -0.67 7.67 1.01
N MET A 188 -0.87 6.57 0.23
CA MET A 188 -0.29 6.45 -1.10
C MET A 188 -0.84 7.46 -2.10
N ILE A 189 -2.12 7.81 -2.01
CA ILE A 189 -2.74 8.85 -2.83
C ILE A 189 -2.16 10.21 -2.43
N SER A 190 -2.11 10.53 -1.13
CA SER A 190 -1.65 11.83 -0.64
C SER A 190 -0.23 12.16 -1.10
N TYR A 191 0.76 11.26 -0.93
CA TYR A 191 2.12 11.59 -1.35
C TYR A 191 2.25 11.67 -2.87
N LYS A 192 1.49 10.85 -3.63
CA LYS A 192 1.52 10.90 -5.10
C LYS A 192 0.82 12.14 -5.64
N ALA A 193 -0.27 12.57 -5.01
CA ALA A 193 -0.96 13.81 -5.32
C ALA A 193 -0.03 15.00 -5.08
N LEU A 194 0.66 15.02 -3.94
CA LEU A 194 1.65 16.06 -3.62
C LEU A 194 2.77 16.14 -4.68
N ILE A 195 3.33 15.00 -5.12
CA ILE A 195 4.33 14.94 -6.20
C ILE A 195 3.76 15.46 -7.52
N ALA A 196 2.45 15.28 -7.75
CA ALA A 196 1.76 15.78 -8.94
C ALA A 196 1.23 17.22 -8.80
N SER A 197 1.60 17.94 -7.74
CA SER A 197 1.11 19.29 -7.41
C SER A 197 -0.41 19.38 -7.25
N ILE A 198 -1.04 18.33 -6.72
CA ILE A 198 -2.45 18.26 -6.36
C ILE A 198 -2.55 18.34 -4.84
N GLU A 199 -3.38 19.29 -4.33
CA GLU A 199 -3.69 19.44 -2.92
C GLU A 199 -4.72 18.40 -2.43
#